data_e13ea9502cd8734b39a4decf0bbec16f
#
_entry.id   e13ea9502cd8734b39a4decf0bbec16f
#
_cell.length_a   1.000
_cell.length_b   1.000
_cell.length_c   1.000
_cell.angle_alpha   90.00
_cell.angle_beta   90.00
_cell.angle_gamma   90.00
#
_symmetry.space_group_name_H-M   'P 1'
#
loop_
_entity.id
_entity.type
_entity.pdbx_description
1 polymer ?
#
loop_
_entity_poly.entity_id
_entity_poly.type
_entity_poly.pdbx_seq_one_letter_code
_entity_poly.pdbx_strand_id
1 'polypeptide(L)'
;MYSIFESILNKLCAIHKREKSLAISLADLKHDGILRAKIYIKKVSCSEFPDNSKEWPDILLINKIRNIIVHSDSHLSKEKHPDFENIKKYIEETEGLRLSENSDIVTSNNYIKFTINTFKIFLTELFKSQRKEFN
;
A
#
# COMPACT_ATOMS: atom_id res chain seq x y z
N MET A 1 -1.87 4.36 10.45
CA MET A 1 -2.89 4.07 9.45
C MET A 1 -2.43 3.12 8.34
N TYR A 2 -1.36 3.45 7.65
CA TYR A 2 -0.76 2.54 6.67
C TYR A 2 -0.40 1.19 7.29
N SER A 3 0.10 1.19 8.52
CA SER A 3 0.45 -0.04 9.25
C SER A 3 -0.78 -0.93 9.52
N ILE A 4 -1.94 -0.34 9.72
CA ILE A 4 -3.19 -1.09 9.88
C ILE A 4 -3.56 -1.75 8.54
N PHE A 5 -3.46 -1.02 7.45
CA PHE A 5 -3.73 -1.54 6.11
C PHE A 5 -2.84 -2.75 5.79
N GLU A 6 -1.53 -2.60 6.02
CA GLU A 6 -0.58 -3.69 5.81
C GLU A 6 -0.90 -4.89 6.71
N SER A 7 -1.25 -4.64 7.97
CA SER A 7 -1.62 -5.70 8.92
C SER A 7 -2.86 -6.46 8.45
N ILE A 8 -3.85 -5.77 7.90
CA ILE A 8 -5.06 -6.41 7.36
C ILE A 8 -4.69 -7.34 6.19
N LEU A 9 -3.84 -6.86 5.27
CA LEU A 9 -3.39 -7.69 4.15
C LEU A 9 -2.62 -8.91 4.62
N ASN A 10 -1.75 -8.75 5.61
CA ASN A 10 -0.97 -9.86 6.16
C ASN A 10 -1.87 -10.90 6.85
N LYS A 11 -2.88 -10.45 7.57
CA LYS A 11 -3.87 -11.35 8.18
C LYS A 11 -4.69 -12.09 7.14
N LEU A 12 -5.03 -11.43 6.05
CA LEU A 12 -5.72 -12.08 4.93
C LEU A 12 -4.86 -13.19 4.33
N CYS A 13 -3.55 -12.94 4.16
CA CYS A 13 -2.63 -13.97 3.69
C CYS A 13 -2.60 -15.18 4.63
N ALA A 14 -2.62 -14.95 5.93
CA ALA A 14 -2.67 -16.04 6.92
C ALA A 14 -3.97 -16.84 6.82
N ILE A 15 -5.09 -16.18 6.56
CA ILE A 15 -6.38 -16.83 6.32
C ILE A 15 -6.31 -17.71 5.07
N HIS A 16 -5.74 -17.19 3.98
CA HIS A 16 -5.56 -17.97 2.75
C HIS A 16 -4.72 -19.23 3.01
N LYS A 17 -3.62 -19.06 3.75
CA LYS A 17 -2.75 -20.19 4.09
C LYS A 17 -3.52 -21.29 4.83
N ARG A 18 -4.29 -20.89 5.85
CA ARG A 18 -5.06 -21.82 6.67
C ARG A 18 -6.19 -22.48 5.88
N GLU A 19 -7.02 -21.67 5.22
CA GLU A 19 -8.22 -22.17 4.53
C GLU A 19 -7.90 -23.05 3.31
N LYS A 20 -6.80 -22.78 2.64
CA LYS A 20 -6.37 -23.55 1.46
C LYS A 20 -5.26 -24.55 1.77
N SER A 21 -4.85 -24.66 3.03
CA SER A 21 -3.77 -25.56 3.47
C SER A 21 -2.50 -25.37 2.64
N LEU A 22 -2.08 -24.12 2.46
CA LEU A 22 -0.91 -23.78 1.65
C LEU A 22 0.37 -24.09 2.43
N ALA A 23 1.36 -24.65 1.73
CA ALA A 23 2.64 -25.01 2.34
C ALA A 23 3.52 -23.79 2.57
N ILE A 24 3.41 -22.78 1.69
CA ILE A 24 4.24 -21.58 1.74
C ILE A 24 3.56 -20.53 2.60
N SER A 25 4.30 -19.94 3.54
CA SER A 25 3.81 -18.82 4.34
C SER A 25 4.25 -17.47 3.75
N LEU A 26 3.61 -16.40 4.20
CA LEU A 26 3.97 -15.05 3.78
C LEU A 26 5.46 -14.75 4.06
N ALA A 27 5.97 -15.20 5.20
CA ALA A 27 7.35 -14.98 5.61
C ALA A 27 8.37 -15.64 4.69
N ASP A 28 7.97 -16.64 3.91
CA ASP A 28 8.86 -17.35 2.98
C ASP A 28 9.14 -16.55 1.71
N LEU A 29 8.38 -15.47 1.46
CA LEU A 29 8.57 -14.63 0.27
C LEU A 29 9.65 -13.59 0.52
N LYS A 30 10.42 -13.25 -0.52
CA LYS A 30 11.52 -12.29 -0.44
C LYS A 30 11.09 -10.83 -0.42
N HIS A 31 9.86 -10.56 -0.83
CA HIS A 31 9.34 -9.20 -0.91
C HIS A 31 8.90 -8.69 0.46
N ASP A 32 8.71 -7.39 0.58
CA ASP A 32 8.30 -6.75 1.81
C ASP A 32 6.96 -6.04 1.66
N GLY A 33 6.30 -5.80 2.78
CA GLY A 33 5.14 -4.95 2.89
C GLY A 33 3.95 -5.39 2.05
N ILE A 34 3.25 -4.42 1.48
CA ILE A 34 2.02 -4.69 0.73
C ILE A 34 2.27 -5.45 -0.57
N LEU A 35 3.44 -5.28 -1.18
CA LEU A 35 3.78 -6.03 -2.39
C LEU A 35 3.94 -7.52 -2.11
N ARG A 36 4.51 -7.86 -0.96
CA ARG A 36 4.61 -9.25 -0.52
C ARG A 36 3.23 -9.87 -0.36
N ALA A 37 2.32 -9.17 0.31
CA ALA A 37 0.94 -9.63 0.49
C ALA A 37 0.23 -9.83 -0.86
N LYS A 38 0.38 -8.88 -1.78
CA LYS A 38 -0.19 -8.98 -3.12
C LYS A 38 0.31 -10.23 -3.85
N ILE A 39 1.63 -10.45 -3.84
CA ILE A 39 2.24 -11.60 -4.51
C ILE A 39 1.73 -12.91 -3.89
N TYR A 40 1.63 -12.95 -2.57
CA TYR A 40 1.11 -14.12 -1.87
C TYR A 40 -0.32 -14.45 -2.32
N ILE A 41 -1.21 -13.47 -2.29
CA ILE A 41 -2.61 -13.67 -2.67
C ILE A 41 -2.75 -14.11 -4.13
N LYS A 42 -2.02 -13.44 -5.03
CA LYS A 42 -2.13 -13.72 -6.47
C LYS A 42 -1.43 -14.99 -6.90
N LYS A 43 -0.19 -15.21 -6.44
CA LYS A 43 0.66 -16.28 -6.97
C LYS A 43 0.69 -17.51 -6.10
N VAL A 44 0.70 -17.38 -4.79
CA VAL A 44 0.73 -18.54 -3.88
C VAL A 44 -0.68 -19.06 -3.68
N SER A 45 -1.63 -18.19 -3.38
CA SER A 45 -3.02 -18.59 -3.17
C SER A 45 -3.84 -18.68 -4.45
N CYS A 46 -3.33 -18.17 -5.57
CA CYS A 46 -4.02 -18.13 -6.87
C CYS A 46 -5.39 -17.45 -6.79
N SER A 47 -5.48 -16.39 -6.00
CA SER A 47 -6.72 -15.66 -5.77
C SER A 47 -6.68 -14.30 -6.45
N GLU A 48 -7.85 -13.69 -6.59
CA GLU A 48 -7.97 -12.35 -7.17
C GLU A 48 -7.46 -11.30 -6.18
N PHE A 49 -6.82 -10.26 -6.72
CA PHE A 49 -6.38 -9.09 -6.00
C PHE A 49 -6.67 -7.88 -6.90
N PRO A 50 -7.35 -6.83 -6.37
CA PRO A 50 -7.78 -5.72 -7.23
C PRO A 50 -6.65 -4.74 -7.59
N ASP A 51 -5.54 -5.25 -8.13
CA ASP A 51 -4.39 -4.45 -8.53
C ASP A 51 -4.61 -3.71 -9.85
N ASN A 52 -5.71 -3.98 -10.54
CA ASN A 52 -6.13 -3.20 -11.70
C ASN A 52 -7.16 -2.11 -11.34
N SER A 53 -7.45 -1.94 -10.05
CA SER A 53 -8.37 -0.92 -9.60
C SER A 53 -7.75 0.48 -9.68
N LYS A 54 -8.62 1.49 -9.67
CA LYS A 54 -8.21 2.89 -9.64
C LYS A 54 -7.39 3.23 -8.38
N GLU A 55 -7.70 2.58 -7.27
CA GLU A 55 -7.07 2.86 -5.98
C GLU A 55 -5.66 2.29 -5.83
N TRP A 56 -5.33 1.22 -6.54
CA TRP A 56 -4.04 0.56 -6.34
C TRP A 56 -2.83 1.45 -6.64
N PRO A 57 -2.78 2.20 -7.75
CA PRO A 57 -1.68 3.16 -7.97
C PRO A 57 -1.54 4.20 -6.86
N ASP A 58 -2.66 4.69 -6.34
CA ASP A 58 -2.66 5.63 -5.21
C ASP A 58 -2.07 4.98 -3.96
N ILE A 59 -2.41 3.73 -3.69
CA ILE A 59 -1.88 2.98 -2.54
C ILE A 59 -0.37 2.83 -2.65
N LEU A 60 0.15 2.55 -3.85
CA LEU A 60 1.60 2.46 -4.06
C LEU A 60 2.30 3.78 -3.79
N LEU A 61 1.70 4.90 -4.19
CA LEU A 61 2.25 6.23 -3.92
C LEU A 61 2.15 6.60 -2.44
N ILE A 62 1.04 6.27 -1.80
CA ILE A 62 0.87 6.45 -0.35
C ILE A 62 1.97 5.68 0.39
N ASN A 63 2.29 4.46 -0.05
CA ASN A 63 3.37 3.68 0.53
C ASN A 63 4.73 4.38 0.38
N LYS A 64 5.02 4.93 -0.80
CA LYS A 64 6.26 5.65 -1.03
C LYS A 64 6.37 6.88 -0.12
N ILE A 65 5.29 7.66 0.01
CA ILE A 65 5.25 8.82 0.89
C ILE A 65 5.50 8.41 2.35
N ARG A 66 4.81 7.36 2.81
CA ARG A 66 4.99 6.85 4.17
C ARG A 66 6.43 6.43 4.43
N ASN A 67 7.06 5.76 3.47
CA ASN A 67 8.44 5.31 3.63
C ASN A 67 9.42 6.49 3.74
N ILE A 68 9.20 7.55 2.96
CA ILE A 68 10.02 8.75 3.06
C ILE A 68 9.85 9.42 4.42
N ILE A 69 8.61 9.53 4.90
CA ILE A 69 8.32 10.13 6.20
C ILE A 69 9.02 9.36 7.32
N VAL A 70 8.96 8.03 7.29
CA VAL A 70 9.50 7.18 8.35
C VAL A 70 11.02 7.01 8.26
N HIS A 71 11.55 6.80 7.06
CA HIS A 71 12.96 6.40 6.88
C HIS A 71 13.89 7.54 6.47
N SER A 72 13.34 8.65 5.97
CA SER A 72 14.13 9.81 5.53
C SER A 72 13.71 11.08 6.26
N ASP A 73 13.06 10.96 7.41
CA ASP A 73 12.59 12.07 8.23
C ASP A 73 11.82 13.13 7.41
N SER A 74 10.93 12.64 6.57
CA SER A 74 10.09 13.44 5.64
C SER A 74 10.85 14.16 4.53
N HIS A 75 12.18 14.01 4.43
CA HIS A 75 12.98 14.74 3.44
C HIS A 75 13.04 14.02 2.10
N LEU A 76 12.56 14.69 1.05
CA LEU A 76 12.62 14.18 -0.31
C LEU A 76 13.88 14.67 -1.00
N SER A 77 14.72 13.75 -1.49
CA SER A 77 15.95 14.11 -2.19
C SER A 77 16.16 13.26 -3.44
N LYS A 78 16.78 13.85 -4.45
CA LYS A 78 17.12 13.13 -5.68
C LYS A 78 18.12 12.00 -5.44
N GLU A 79 19.01 12.20 -4.47
CA GLU A 79 20.09 11.24 -4.17
C GLU A 79 19.56 9.95 -3.56
N LYS A 80 18.57 10.06 -2.65
CA LYS A 80 18.02 8.92 -1.92
C LYS A 80 16.80 8.29 -2.56
N HIS A 81 16.13 9.02 -3.45
CA HIS A 81 14.83 8.59 -3.98
C HIS A 81 14.87 8.52 -5.50
N PRO A 82 15.06 7.32 -6.09
CA PRO A 82 15.14 7.17 -7.55
C PRO A 82 13.91 7.70 -8.30
N ASP A 83 12.74 7.63 -7.66
CA ASP A 83 11.48 8.14 -8.22
C ASP A 83 11.21 9.60 -7.88
N PHE A 84 12.23 10.39 -7.57
CA PHE A 84 12.09 11.76 -7.09
C PHE A 84 11.09 12.59 -7.90
N GLU A 85 11.24 12.60 -9.23
CA GLU A 85 10.37 13.43 -10.08
C GLU A 85 8.90 12.99 -10.02
N ASN A 86 8.65 11.69 -10.02
CA ASN A 86 7.29 11.16 -9.92
C ASN A 86 6.66 11.44 -8.55
N ILE A 87 7.44 11.29 -7.49
CA ILE A 87 6.99 11.56 -6.13
C ILE A 87 6.70 13.06 -5.96
N LYS A 88 7.59 13.91 -6.44
CA LYS A 88 7.42 15.37 -6.39
C LYS A 88 6.14 15.79 -7.11
N LYS A 89 5.93 15.26 -8.32
CA LYS A 89 4.71 15.53 -9.10
C LYS A 89 3.46 15.09 -8.33
N TYR A 90 3.49 13.90 -7.75
CA TYR A 90 2.38 13.39 -6.96
C TYR A 90 2.05 14.33 -5.78
N ILE A 91 3.08 14.79 -5.07
CA ILE A 91 2.91 15.70 -3.93
C ILE A 91 2.29 17.03 -4.40
N GLU A 92 2.79 17.59 -5.50
CA GLU A 92 2.30 18.87 -6.04
C GLU A 92 0.85 18.79 -6.54
N GLU A 93 0.44 17.62 -7.05
CA GLU A 93 -0.90 17.40 -7.61
C GLU A 93 -1.91 16.87 -6.60
N THR A 94 -1.49 16.50 -5.39
CA THR A 94 -2.36 15.88 -4.39
C THR A 94 -2.76 16.88 -3.31
N GLU A 95 -4.07 17.09 -3.16
CA GLU A 95 -4.59 17.92 -2.10
C GLU A 95 -4.19 17.38 -0.74
N GLY A 96 -3.71 18.25 0.13
CA GLY A 96 -3.28 17.87 1.46
C GLY A 96 -1.81 17.48 1.58
N LEU A 97 -1.08 17.45 0.46
CA LEU A 97 0.36 17.26 0.43
C LEU A 97 1.05 18.50 -0.12
N ARG A 98 2.19 18.84 0.47
CA ARG A 98 3.06 19.89 -0.09
C ARG A 98 4.50 19.63 0.32
N LEU A 99 5.43 20.24 -0.39
CA LEU A 99 6.83 20.29 0.01
C LEU A 99 7.12 21.65 0.64
N SER A 100 7.85 21.64 1.77
CA SER A 100 8.37 22.85 2.37
C SER A 100 9.51 23.42 1.53
N GLU A 101 10.00 24.60 1.89
CA GLU A 101 11.17 25.20 1.24
C GLU A 101 12.40 24.30 1.28
N ASN A 102 12.50 23.46 2.33
CA ASN A 102 13.61 22.53 2.50
C ASN A 102 13.33 21.14 1.88
N SER A 103 12.30 21.02 1.05
CA SER A 103 11.90 19.76 0.42
C SER A 103 11.45 18.69 1.41
N ASP A 104 10.87 19.12 2.52
CA ASP A 104 10.25 18.20 3.48
C ASP A 104 8.76 18.03 3.15
N ILE A 105 8.29 16.79 3.25
CA ILE A 105 6.89 16.47 2.98
C ILE A 105 6.02 16.94 4.15
N VAL A 106 5.02 17.77 3.85
CA VAL A 106 4.06 18.25 4.83
C VAL A 106 2.69 17.70 4.47
N THR A 107 2.04 17.06 5.43
CA THR A 107 0.71 16.47 5.26
C THR A 107 -0.34 17.30 6.01
N SER A 108 -1.58 17.24 5.53
CA SER A 108 -2.72 17.86 6.21
C SER A 108 -3.83 16.85 6.42
N ASN A 109 -4.88 17.28 7.13
CA ASN A 109 -6.05 16.43 7.38
C ASN A 109 -6.71 15.95 6.09
N ASN A 110 -6.67 16.74 5.03
CA ASN A 110 -7.25 16.35 3.73
C ASN A 110 -6.54 15.11 3.16
N TYR A 111 -5.21 15.05 3.30
CA TYR A 111 -4.47 13.89 2.84
C TYR A 111 -4.78 12.65 3.69
N ILE A 112 -4.94 12.81 5.00
CA ILE A 112 -5.33 11.72 5.89
C ILE A 112 -6.70 11.17 5.47
N LYS A 113 -7.65 12.04 5.21
CA LYS A 113 -8.99 11.64 4.75
C LYS A 113 -8.94 10.90 3.41
N PHE A 114 -8.15 11.43 2.48
CA PHE A 114 -7.94 10.79 1.17
C PHE A 114 -7.35 9.38 1.33
N THR A 115 -6.35 9.23 2.18
CA THR A 115 -5.70 7.94 2.43
C THR A 115 -6.68 6.94 3.03
N ILE A 116 -7.44 7.34 4.05
CA ILE A 116 -8.45 6.48 4.67
C ILE A 116 -9.47 6.02 3.64
N ASN A 117 -9.99 6.95 2.85
CA ASN A 117 -11.00 6.65 1.85
C ASN A 117 -10.46 5.69 0.78
N THR A 118 -9.24 5.91 0.33
CA THR A 118 -8.57 5.05 -0.66
C THR A 118 -8.43 3.63 -0.14
N PHE A 119 -7.96 3.46 1.09
CA PHE A 119 -7.84 2.14 1.72
C PHE A 119 -9.20 1.46 1.87
N LYS A 120 -10.21 2.22 2.30
CA LYS A 120 -11.55 1.70 2.50
C LYS A 120 -12.17 1.17 1.20
N ILE A 121 -12.05 1.92 0.12
CA ILE A 121 -12.57 1.51 -1.18
C ILE A 121 -11.84 0.25 -1.66
N PHE A 122 -10.52 0.25 -1.57
CA PHE A 122 -9.72 -0.89 -2.01
C PHE A 122 -10.05 -2.16 -1.20
N LEU A 123 -10.10 -2.05 0.12
CA LEU A 123 -10.42 -3.20 0.97
C LEU A 123 -11.83 -3.73 0.73
N THR A 124 -12.78 -2.86 0.43
CA THR A 124 -14.14 -3.27 0.09
C THR A 124 -14.14 -4.16 -1.16
N GLU A 125 -13.41 -3.76 -2.20
CA GLU A 125 -13.28 -4.55 -3.43
C GLU A 125 -12.54 -5.87 -3.18
N LEU A 126 -11.46 -5.81 -2.41
CA LEU A 126 -10.70 -7.01 -2.06
C LEU A 126 -11.56 -8.01 -1.30
N PHE A 127 -12.31 -7.57 -0.29
CA PHE A 127 -13.16 -8.45 0.50
C PHE A 127 -14.31 -9.03 -0.30
N LYS A 128 -14.87 -8.29 -1.26
CA LYS A 128 -15.88 -8.83 -2.16
C LYS A 128 -15.33 -10.01 -2.97
N SER A 129 -14.13 -9.88 -3.49
CA SER A 129 -13.49 -10.98 -4.23
C SER A 129 -13.19 -12.17 -3.33
N GLN A 130 -12.81 -11.92 -2.07
CA GLN A 130 -12.53 -12.98 -1.11
C GLN A 130 -13.79 -13.73 -0.69
N ARG A 131 -14.93 -13.08 -0.59
CA ARG A 131 -16.20 -13.76 -0.29
C ARG A 131 -16.54 -14.79 -1.33
N LYS A 132 -16.30 -14.50 -2.61
CA LYS A 132 -16.49 -15.45 -3.70
C LYS A 132 -15.58 -16.67 -3.57
N GLU A 133 -14.38 -16.44 -3.05
CA GLU A 133 -13.36 -17.48 -2.90
C GLU A 133 -13.68 -18.48 -1.78
N PHE A 134 -14.19 -17.99 -0.65
CA PHE A 134 -14.36 -18.80 0.57
C PHE A 134 -15.81 -19.15 0.89
N ASN A 135 -16.75 -18.74 0.07
CA ASN A 135 -18.14 -19.14 0.17
C ASN A 135 -18.49 -20.16 -0.94
#